data_f9e87f62db304c4213c3334c2f0f25fa
#
_entry.id   f9e87f62db304c4213c3334c2f0f25fa
#
_cell.length_a   1.000
_cell.length_b   1.000
_cell.length_c   1.000
_cell.angle_alpha   90.00
_cell.angle_beta   90.00
_cell.angle_gamma   90.00
#
_symmetry.space_group_name_H-M   'P 1'
#
loop_
_entity.id
_entity.type
_entity.pdbx_description
1 polymer ?
#
loop_
_entity_poly.entity_id
_entity_poly.type
_entity_poly.pdbx_seq_one_letter_code
_entity_poly.pdbx_strand_id
1 'polypeptide(L)'
;DILGYLPQEFGYYPNFTAMEFMLYIASLKGLSRSYARQHSRYLLKKVGLDEQARQKIKTFSGGMRQRLGIAQALLNNPKILILDEPTAGLDPKERVRFRNMIADLGKERIVVLSTHIVSDIEEIADWIFLMKQGQFITQGTLESLKEHYLAVVNPGKEEPFNLEKLYLFYFQ
;
A
#
# COMPACT_ATOMS: atom_id res chain seq x y z
N ASP A 1 0.26 -19.65 3.36
CA ASP A 1 -0.56 -18.41 3.40
C ASP A 1 -0.40 -17.66 2.10
N ILE A 2 -1.53 -17.36 1.44
CA ILE A 2 -1.55 -16.63 0.17
C ILE A 2 -1.73 -15.12 0.35
N LEU A 3 -2.01 -14.67 1.60
CA LEU A 3 -2.39 -13.31 1.94
C LEU A 3 -1.31 -12.62 2.77
N GLY A 4 -0.92 -11.40 2.37
CA GLY A 4 -0.20 -10.42 3.17
C GLY A 4 -1.12 -9.26 3.52
N TYR A 5 -1.00 -8.71 4.73
CA TYR A 5 -1.83 -7.60 5.19
C TYR A 5 -1.01 -6.55 5.93
N LEU A 6 -1.23 -5.30 5.55
CA LEU A 6 -0.75 -4.12 6.26
C LEU A 6 -1.96 -3.31 6.70
N PRO A 7 -2.33 -3.30 7.98
CA PRO A 7 -3.37 -2.43 8.51
C PRO A 7 -2.89 -0.97 8.55
N GLN A 8 -3.83 -0.03 8.62
CA GLN A 8 -3.56 1.40 8.75
C GLN A 8 -2.61 1.70 9.92
N GLU A 9 -2.83 1.06 11.05
CA GLU A 9 -1.94 1.08 12.21
C GLU A 9 -1.43 -0.34 12.48
N PHE A 10 -0.23 -0.65 12.06
CA PHE A 10 0.35 -1.94 12.41
C PHE A 10 1.12 -1.89 13.74
N GLY A 11 0.88 -2.92 14.56
CA GLY A 11 1.56 -3.05 15.84
C GLY A 11 3.04 -3.41 15.67
N TYR A 12 3.92 -2.74 16.39
CA TYR A 12 5.35 -3.04 16.43
C TYR A 12 5.90 -2.87 17.85
N TYR A 13 7.06 -3.46 18.11
CA TYR A 13 7.76 -3.29 19.38
C TYR A 13 8.80 -2.17 19.24
N PRO A 14 8.61 -0.99 19.90
CA PRO A 14 9.46 0.19 19.70
C PRO A 14 10.95 -0.04 19.99
N ASN A 15 11.26 -0.93 20.90
CA ASN A 15 12.63 -1.25 21.30
C ASN A 15 13.29 -2.37 20.49
N PHE A 16 12.55 -3.04 19.60
CA PHE A 16 13.12 -3.98 18.64
C PHE A 16 13.83 -3.22 17.52
N THR A 17 14.90 -3.80 17.01
CA THR A 17 15.43 -3.40 15.70
C THR A 17 14.53 -3.89 14.60
N ALA A 18 14.62 -3.31 13.39
CA ALA A 18 13.85 -3.78 12.25
C ALA A 18 14.10 -5.28 11.97
N MET A 19 15.35 -5.72 12.07
CA MET A 19 15.69 -7.14 11.87
C MET A 19 15.08 -8.04 12.95
N GLU A 20 15.13 -7.64 14.23
CA GLU A 20 14.53 -8.41 15.33
C GLU A 20 13.02 -8.52 15.13
N PHE A 21 12.37 -7.45 14.73
CA PHE A 21 10.94 -7.44 14.44
C PHE A 21 10.60 -8.40 13.27
N MET A 22 11.32 -8.32 12.16
CA MET A 22 11.12 -9.21 11.02
C MET A 22 11.31 -10.68 11.41
N LEU A 23 12.33 -11.01 12.20
CA LEU A 23 12.58 -12.38 12.65
C LEU A 23 11.50 -12.87 13.64
N TYR A 24 10.98 -11.97 14.49
CA TYR A 24 9.88 -12.28 15.39
C TYR A 24 8.61 -12.64 14.60
N ILE A 25 8.20 -11.78 13.64
CA ILE A 25 7.04 -12.06 12.79
C ILE A 25 7.25 -13.33 11.96
N ALA A 26 8.44 -13.53 11.41
CA ALA A 26 8.77 -14.75 10.66
C ALA A 26 8.59 -16.02 11.51
N SER A 27 8.96 -15.97 12.79
CA SER A 27 8.77 -17.10 13.72
C SER A 27 7.30 -17.38 13.99
N LEU A 28 6.47 -16.34 14.15
CA LEU A 28 5.01 -16.49 14.29
C LEU A 28 4.35 -17.10 13.04
N LYS A 29 4.92 -16.81 11.87
CA LYS A 29 4.49 -17.38 10.59
C LYS A 29 5.05 -18.79 10.32
N GLY A 30 5.80 -19.38 11.25
CA GLY A 30 6.35 -20.73 11.12
C GLY A 30 7.52 -20.86 10.14
N LEU A 31 8.17 -19.75 9.75
CA LEU A 31 9.31 -19.79 8.84
C LEU A 31 10.56 -20.36 9.54
N SER A 32 11.32 -21.20 8.84
CA SER A 32 12.59 -21.72 9.38
C SER A 32 13.58 -20.58 9.64
N ARG A 33 14.40 -20.71 10.68
CA ARG A 33 15.32 -19.66 11.14
C ARG A 33 16.31 -19.21 10.06
N SER A 34 16.80 -20.17 9.26
CA SER A 34 17.73 -19.88 8.17
C SER A 34 17.06 -19.06 7.07
N TYR A 35 15.89 -19.51 6.61
CA TYR A 35 15.09 -18.81 5.58
C TYR A 35 14.65 -17.43 6.08
N ALA A 36 14.11 -17.35 7.30
CA ALA A 36 13.67 -16.09 7.89
C ALA A 36 14.77 -15.03 7.88
N ARG A 37 16.01 -15.40 8.25
CA ARG A 37 17.13 -14.46 8.29
C ARG A 37 17.52 -13.94 6.91
N GLN A 38 17.61 -14.84 5.93
CA GLN A 38 17.97 -14.48 4.57
C GLN A 38 16.86 -13.64 3.93
N HIS A 39 15.62 -14.09 4.05
CA HIS A 39 14.46 -13.45 3.43
C HIS A 39 14.16 -12.09 4.06
N SER A 40 14.27 -11.95 5.39
CA SER A 40 14.12 -10.64 6.05
C SER A 40 15.15 -9.62 5.58
N ARG A 41 16.41 -10.01 5.37
CA ARG A 41 17.43 -9.12 4.80
C ARG A 41 17.07 -8.68 3.38
N TYR A 42 16.63 -9.62 2.56
CA TYR A 42 16.18 -9.34 1.20
C TYR A 42 15.01 -8.35 1.20
N LEU A 43 13.99 -8.57 2.04
CA LEU A 43 12.82 -7.70 2.12
C LEU A 43 13.17 -6.31 2.65
N LEU A 44 13.99 -6.21 3.71
CA LEU A 44 14.45 -4.91 4.21
C LEU A 44 15.20 -4.13 3.13
N LYS A 45 16.03 -4.79 2.31
CA LYS A 45 16.69 -4.17 1.16
C LYS A 45 15.67 -3.74 0.10
N LYS A 46 14.70 -4.59 -0.23
CA LYS A 46 13.64 -4.29 -1.21
C LYS A 46 12.84 -3.04 -0.84
N VAL A 47 12.57 -2.82 0.45
CA VAL A 47 11.88 -1.61 0.95
C VAL A 47 12.82 -0.46 1.31
N GLY A 48 14.14 -0.58 1.06
CA GLY A 48 15.14 0.45 1.32
C GLY A 48 15.36 0.75 2.80
N LEU A 49 15.43 -0.29 3.63
CA LEU A 49 15.72 -0.25 5.07
C LEU A 49 16.91 -1.13 5.46
N ASP A 50 17.75 -1.52 4.52
CA ASP A 50 18.91 -2.40 4.77
C ASP A 50 19.95 -1.76 5.71
N GLU A 51 20.24 -0.47 5.52
CA GLU A 51 21.14 0.29 6.40
C GLU A 51 20.57 0.46 7.82
N GLN A 52 19.24 0.55 7.93
CA GLN A 52 18.52 0.72 9.19
C GLN A 52 18.11 -0.60 9.85
N ALA A 53 18.50 -1.75 9.28
CA ALA A 53 18.10 -3.07 9.78
C ALA A 53 18.41 -3.31 11.27
N ARG A 54 19.48 -2.67 11.80
CA ARG A 54 19.91 -2.75 13.19
C ARG A 54 19.47 -1.57 14.06
N GLN A 55 18.76 -0.59 13.50
CA GLN A 55 18.23 0.55 14.24
C GLN A 55 16.91 0.17 14.93
N LYS A 56 16.65 0.75 16.09
CA LYS A 56 15.42 0.54 16.85
C LYS A 56 14.24 1.23 16.15
N ILE A 57 13.10 0.54 16.06
CA ILE A 57 11.91 1.02 15.36
C ILE A 57 11.39 2.34 15.94
N LYS A 58 11.58 2.61 17.24
CA LYS A 58 11.22 3.89 17.85
C LYS A 58 11.91 5.11 17.21
N THR A 59 13.03 4.93 16.52
CA THR A 59 13.74 6.01 15.81
C THR A 59 13.30 6.18 14.36
N PHE A 60 12.38 5.33 13.87
CA PHE A 60 11.93 5.37 12.49
C PHE A 60 10.96 6.52 12.23
N SER A 61 11.08 7.15 11.06
CA SER A 61 10.05 8.05 10.53
C SER A 61 8.75 7.29 10.22
N GLY A 62 7.64 8.01 9.98
CA GLY A 62 6.39 7.41 9.52
C GLY A 62 6.58 6.53 8.30
N GLY A 63 7.24 7.06 7.26
CA GLY A 63 7.53 6.33 6.04
C GLY A 63 8.43 5.10 6.24
N MET A 64 9.41 5.17 7.14
CA MET A 64 10.23 4.00 7.49
C MET A 64 9.39 2.91 8.17
N ARG A 65 8.48 3.29 9.06
CA ARG A 65 7.56 2.33 9.70
C ARG A 65 6.63 1.68 8.68
N GLN A 66 6.03 2.46 7.78
CA GLN A 66 5.18 1.92 6.73
C GLN A 66 5.93 0.93 5.82
N ARG A 67 7.16 1.27 5.40
CA ARG A 67 7.99 0.36 4.61
C ARG A 67 8.34 -0.93 5.36
N LEU A 68 8.61 -0.85 6.67
CA LEU A 68 8.80 -2.03 7.51
C LEU A 68 7.52 -2.88 7.57
N GLY A 69 6.35 -2.23 7.66
CA GLY A 69 5.05 -2.88 7.61
C GLY A 69 4.81 -3.65 6.30
N ILE A 70 5.21 -3.10 5.15
CA ILE A 70 5.18 -3.85 3.89
C ILE A 70 6.13 -5.04 3.94
N ALA A 71 7.37 -4.84 4.41
CA ALA A 71 8.33 -5.93 4.49
C ALA A 71 7.79 -7.12 5.30
N GLN A 72 7.15 -6.85 6.46
CA GLN A 72 6.55 -7.91 7.27
C GLN A 72 5.36 -8.60 6.57
N ALA A 73 4.55 -7.84 5.82
CA ALA A 73 3.43 -8.40 5.06
C ALA A 73 3.89 -9.34 3.94
N LEU A 74 5.11 -9.13 3.41
CA LEU A 74 5.71 -9.92 2.33
C LEU A 74 6.46 -11.17 2.80
N LEU A 75 6.59 -11.42 4.13
CA LEU A 75 7.41 -12.51 4.67
C LEU A 75 7.08 -13.90 4.12
N ASN A 76 5.81 -14.20 3.87
CA ASN A 76 5.34 -15.48 3.32
C ASN A 76 5.23 -15.47 1.79
N ASN A 77 5.81 -14.48 1.12
CA ASN A 77 5.69 -14.30 -0.32
C ASN A 77 4.23 -14.43 -0.82
N PRO A 78 3.30 -13.60 -0.33
CA PRO A 78 1.87 -13.74 -0.61
C PRO A 78 1.56 -13.46 -2.08
N LYS A 79 0.50 -14.11 -2.59
CA LYS A 79 -0.05 -13.83 -3.93
C LYS A 79 -0.98 -12.60 -3.91
N ILE A 80 -1.58 -12.31 -2.77
CA ILE A 80 -2.48 -11.18 -2.55
C ILE A 80 -1.91 -10.34 -1.40
N LEU A 81 -1.75 -9.05 -1.63
CA LEU A 81 -1.30 -8.07 -0.64
C LEU A 81 -2.40 -7.04 -0.42
N ILE A 82 -2.91 -6.94 0.80
CA ILE A 82 -3.90 -5.93 1.19
C ILE A 82 -3.19 -4.84 1.98
N LEU A 83 -3.38 -3.59 1.58
CA LEU A 83 -2.78 -2.40 2.18
C LEU A 83 -3.90 -1.42 2.55
N ASP A 84 -4.03 -1.13 3.85
CA ASP A 84 -5.08 -0.26 4.35
C ASP A 84 -4.50 1.12 4.68
N GLU A 85 -4.94 2.15 3.95
CA GLU A 85 -4.48 3.55 4.06
C GLU A 85 -2.95 3.71 4.16
N PRO A 86 -2.16 3.03 3.31
CA PRO A 86 -0.73 2.89 3.54
C PRO A 86 0.09 4.17 3.32
N THR A 87 -0.50 5.21 2.72
CA THR A 87 0.16 6.51 2.46
C THR A 87 -0.30 7.61 3.41
N ALA A 88 -1.26 7.30 4.30
CA ALA A 88 -1.75 8.27 5.27
C ALA A 88 -0.63 8.81 6.16
N GLY A 89 -0.55 10.15 6.30
CA GLY A 89 0.45 10.80 7.13
C GLY A 89 1.89 10.79 6.58
N LEU A 90 2.11 10.32 5.36
CA LEU A 90 3.42 10.41 4.70
C LEU A 90 3.62 11.79 4.05
N ASP A 91 4.86 12.28 4.07
CA ASP A 91 5.23 13.46 3.30
C ASP A 91 5.22 13.17 1.78
N PRO A 92 5.15 14.20 0.90
CA PRO A 92 5.01 13.99 -0.54
C PRO A 92 6.11 13.13 -1.17
N LYS A 93 7.36 13.24 -0.69
CA LYS A 93 8.49 12.47 -1.21
C LYS A 93 8.35 10.98 -0.86
N GLU A 94 7.98 10.68 0.37
CA GLU A 94 7.75 9.30 0.82
C GLU A 94 6.51 8.70 0.12
N ARG A 95 5.47 9.49 -0.16
CA ARG A 95 4.29 9.03 -0.93
C ARG A 95 4.67 8.58 -2.34
N VAL A 96 5.45 9.38 -3.07
CA VAL A 96 5.95 9.00 -4.41
C VAL A 96 6.77 7.70 -4.35
N ARG A 97 7.67 7.61 -3.39
CA ARG A 97 8.48 6.40 -3.19
C ARG A 97 7.62 5.16 -2.90
N PHE A 98 6.59 5.36 -2.10
CA PHE A 98 5.66 4.30 -1.72
C PHE A 98 4.83 3.83 -2.91
N ARG A 99 4.28 4.76 -3.71
CA ARG A 99 3.53 4.44 -4.93
C ARG A 99 4.38 3.61 -5.91
N ASN A 100 5.61 4.03 -6.18
CA ASN A 100 6.52 3.30 -7.05
C ASN A 100 6.77 1.86 -6.53
N MET A 101 6.94 1.70 -5.23
CA MET A 101 7.10 0.37 -4.62
C MET A 101 5.85 -0.49 -4.77
N ILE A 102 4.65 0.08 -4.59
CA ILE A 102 3.37 -0.64 -4.79
C ILE A 102 3.23 -1.07 -6.25
N ALA A 103 3.49 -0.17 -7.20
CA ALA A 103 3.45 -0.48 -8.62
C ALA A 103 4.39 -1.63 -8.99
N ASP A 104 5.61 -1.65 -8.44
CA ASP A 104 6.54 -2.76 -8.65
C ASP A 104 6.05 -4.08 -8.01
N LEU A 105 5.41 -4.01 -6.85
CA LEU A 105 4.82 -5.20 -6.22
C LEU A 105 3.63 -5.74 -7.02
N GLY A 106 2.83 -4.87 -7.64
CA GLY A 106 1.68 -5.22 -8.48
C GLY A 106 2.04 -6.03 -9.72
N LYS A 107 3.27 -5.92 -10.23
CA LYS A 107 3.75 -6.72 -11.37
C LYS A 107 3.81 -8.23 -11.10
N GLU A 108 3.95 -8.61 -9.84
CA GLU A 108 4.17 -10.00 -9.42
C GLU A 108 3.00 -10.60 -8.61
N ARG A 109 2.06 -9.77 -8.17
CA ARG A 109 0.97 -10.17 -7.27
C ARG A 109 -0.24 -9.26 -7.36
N ILE A 110 -1.37 -9.70 -6.86
CA ILE A 110 -2.55 -8.85 -6.70
C ILE A 110 -2.31 -7.94 -5.50
N VAL A 111 -2.40 -6.62 -5.72
CA VAL A 111 -2.36 -5.62 -4.63
C VAL A 111 -3.74 -4.98 -4.52
N VAL A 112 -4.34 -5.09 -3.34
CA VAL A 112 -5.58 -4.40 -2.99
C VAL A 112 -5.22 -3.26 -2.05
N LEU A 113 -5.52 -2.03 -2.47
CA LEU A 113 -5.19 -0.81 -1.74
C LEU A 113 -6.48 -0.08 -1.36
N SER A 114 -6.70 0.18 -0.07
CA SER A 114 -7.73 1.13 0.36
C SER A 114 -7.08 2.49 0.61
N THR A 115 -7.70 3.57 0.14
CA THR A 115 -7.28 4.95 0.43
C THR A 115 -8.38 5.95 0.15
N HIS A 116 -8.37 7.06 0.89
CA HIS A 116 -9.16 8.25 0.58
C HIS A 116 -8.35 9.30 -0.23
N ILE A 117 -7.07 9.03 -0.51
CA ILE A 117 -6.18 9.93 -1.23
C ILE A 117 -6.19 9.56 -2.72
N VAL A 118 -7.09 10.18 -3.46
CA VAL A 118 -7.39 9.85 -4.86
C VAL A 118 -6.15 9.96 -5.76
N SER A 119 -5.31 10.97 -5.56
CA SER A 119 -4.07 11.17 -6.34
C SER A 119 -3.05 10.05 -6.21
N ASP A 120 -3.15 9.21 -5.17
CA ASP A 120 -2.20 8.10 -5.01
C ASP A 120 -2.53 6.91 -5.90
N ILE A 121 -3.78 6.79 -6.34
CA ILE A 121 -4.26 5.64 -7.13
C ILE A 121 -4.32 5.92 -8.62
N GLU A 122 -4.52 7.18 -9.05
CA GLU A 122 -4.62 7.53 -10.48
C GLU A 122 -3.42 7.04 -11.32
N GLU A 123 -2.22 6.99 -10.72
CA GLU A 123 -0.99 6.62 -11.44
C GLU A 123 -0.68 5.11 -11.39
N ILE A 124 -1.28 4.34 -10.46
CA ILE A 124 -0.85 2.97 -10.18
C ILE A 124 -1.97 1.93 -10.24
N ALA A 125 -3.24 2.34 -10.24
CA ALA A 125 -4.34 1.41 -10.18
C ALA A 125 -4.75 0.91 -11.59
N ASP A 126 -4.79 -0.41 -11.75
CA ASP A 126 -5.35 -1.05 -12.95
C ASP A 126 -6.88 -1.03 -12.90
N TRP A 127 -7.45 -1.16 -11.68
CA TRP A 127 -8.88 -1.20 -11.45
C TRP A 127 -9.25 -0.45 -10.17
N ILE A 128 -10.29 0.36 -10.22
CA ILE A 128 -10.73 1.24 -9.14
C ILE A 128 -12.16 0.88 -8.73
N PHE A 129 -12.39 0.79 -7.42
CA PHE A 129 -13.70 0.63 -6.82
C PHE A 129 -14.02 1.86 -5.98
N LEU A 130 -15.12 2.55 -6.26
CA LEU A 130 -15.65 3.59 -5.37
C LEU A 130 -16.71 2.99 -4.45
N MET A 131 -16.49 3.10 -3.15
CA MET A 131 -17.37 2.56 -2.11
C MET A 131 -17.96 3.67 -1.25
N LYS A 132 -19.26 3.60 -0.95
CA LYS A 132 -19.95 4.48 0.02
C LYS A 132 -20.88 3.63 0.88
N GLN A 133 -20.77 3.77 2.21
CA GLN A 133 -21.62 3.04 3.17
C GLN A 133 -21.64 1.52 2.96
N GLY A 134 -20.48 0.92 2.63
CA GLY A 134 -20.36 -0.51 2.41
C GLY A 134 -20.85 -1.03 1.04
N GLN A 135 -21.27 -0.14 0.13
CA GLN A 135 -21.72 -0.50 -1.20
C GLN A 135 -20.78 0.03 -2.28
N PHE A 136 -20.63 -0.74 -3.36
CA PHE A 136 -19.95 -0.28 -4.55
C PHE A 136 -20.86 0.70 -5.33
N ILE A 137 -20.38 1.92 -5.53
CA ILE A 137 -21.07 2.95 -6.29
C ILE A 137 -20.75 2.81 -7.78
N THR A 138 -19.48 2.73 -8.10
CA THR A 138 -18.98 2.50 -9.46
C THR A 138 -17.62 1.84 -9.39
N GLN A 139 -17.22 1.21 -10.51
CA GLN A 139 -15.94 0.52 -10.61
C GLN A 139 -15.46 0.48 -12.07
N GLY A 140 -14.16 0.38 -12.26
CA GLY A 140 -13.60 0.24 -13.60
C GLY A 140 -12.13 0.66 -13.68
N THR A 141 -11.61 0.66 -14.90
CA THR A 141 -10.32 1.29 -15.21
C THR A 141 -10.46 2.81 -15.16
N LEU A 142 -9.34 3.52 -15.06
CA LEU A 142 -9.36 4.99 -15.09
C LEU A 142 -10.05 5.54 -16.35
N GLU A 143 -9.84 4.87 -17.50
CA GLU A 143 -10.48 5.25 -18.78
C GLU A 143 -12.01 5.08 -18.74
N SER A 144 -12.49 3.92 -18.26
CA SER A 144 -13.94 3.68 -18.17
C SER A 144 -14.62 4.62 -17.16
N LEU A 145 -13.95 4.97 -16.07
CA LEU A 145 -14.46 5.96 -15.11
C LEU A 145 -14.47 7.37 -15.68
N LYS A 146 -13.52 7.72 -16.54
CA LYS A 146 -13.53 8.98 -17.29
C LYS A 146 -14.71 9.06 -18.25
N GLU A 147 -14.96 8.01 -19.02
CA GLU A 147 -16.13 7.94 -19.92
C GLU A 147 -17.44 8.08 -19.14
N HIS A 148 -17.56 7.35 -18.02
CA HIS A 148 -18.71 7.47 -17.13
C HIS A 148 -18.88 8.89 -16.57
N TYR A 149 -17.79 9.54 -16.15
CA TYR A 149 -17.82 10.92 -15.67
C TYR A 149 -18.32 11.89 -16.74
N LEU A 150 -17.82 11.79 -17.97
CA LEU A 150 -18.23 12.67 -19.07
C LEU A 150 -19.70 12.46 -19.46
N ALA A 151 -20.19 11.22 -19.42
CA ALA A 151 -21.57 10.90 -19.78
C ALA A 151 -22.60 11.33 -18.71
N VAL A 152 -22.28 11.16 -17.43
CA VAL A 152 -23.25 11.29 -16.33
C VAL A 152 -23.06 12.57 -15.53
N VAL A 153 -21.80 12.93 -15.24
CA VAL A 153 -21.49 14.04 -14.32
C VAL A 153 -21.27 15.35 -15.05
N ASN A 154 -20.68 15.31 -16.25
CA ASN A 154 -20.26 16.51 -16.97
C ASN A 154 -20.64 16.47 -18.46
N PRO A 155 -21.94 16.26 -18.82
CA PRO A 155 -22.36 16.17 -20.21
C PRO A 155 -22.17 17.51 -20.93
N GLY A 156 -21.31 17.52 -21.96
CA GLY A 156 -21.10 18.69 -22.82
C GLY A 156 -20.21 19.80 -22.29
N LYS A 157 -19.47 19.61 -21.21
CA LYS A 157 -18.43 20.54 -20.72
C LYS A 157 -17.05 20.05 -21.07
N GLU A 158 -16.16 20.93 -21.52
CA GLU A 158 -14.76 20.63 -21.86
C GLU A 158 -13.80 20.64 -20.65
N GLU A 159 -14.29 20.31 -19.47
CA GLU A 159 -13.42 20.24 -18.32
C GLU A 159 -12.61 18.92 -18.32
N PRO A 160 -11.29 18.97 -18.05
CA PRO A 160 -10.50 17.78 -17.99
C PRO A 160 -10.99 16.85 -16.86
N PHE A 161 -11.02 15.55 -17.14
CA PHE A 161 -11.32 14.53 -16.15
C PHE A 161 -10.29 14.58 -15.03
N ASN A 162 -10.78 14.41 -13.80
CA ASN A 162 -10.00 14.19 -12.61
C ASN A 162 -10.80 13.22 -11.73
N LEU A 163 -10.17 12.16 -11.28
CA LEU A 163 -10.80 11.14 -10.44
C LEU A 163 -11.33 11.74 -9.13
N GLU A 164 -10.69 12.77 -8.61
CA GLU A 164 -11.14 13.51 -7.42
C GLU A 164 -12.51 14.18 -7.65
N LYS A 165 -12.76 14.74 -8.85
CA LYS A 165 -14.09 15.30 -9.20
C LYS A 165 -15.17 14.24 -9.22
N LEU A 166 -14.88 13.05 -9.77
CA LEU A 166 -15.80 11.92 -9.74
C LEU A 166 -16.06 11.45 -8.31
N TYR A 167 -15.01 11.36 -7.49
CA TYR A 167 -15.12 11.05 -6.07
C TYR A 167 -16.03 12.05 -5.36
N LEU A 168 -15.75 13.36 -5.49
CA LEU A 168 -16.56 14.42 -4.87
C LEU A 168 -18.02 14.41 -5.30
N PHE A 169 -18.29 14.10 -6.58
CA PHE A 169 -19.68 13.99 -7.07
C PHE A 169 -20.50 12.95 -6.31
N TYR A 170 -19.91 11.80 -5.99
CA TYR A 170 -20.61 10.74 -5.27
C TYR A 170 -20.60 10.90 -3.73
N PHE A 171 -19.71 11.72 -3.19
CA PHE A 171 -19.49 11.83 -1.74
C PHE A 171 -19.91 13.18 -1.12
N GLN A 172 -20.43 14.11 -1.95
CA GLN A 172 -21.08 15.33 -1.47
C GLN A 172 -22.42 15.08 -0.77
#